data_ce46025dceaaab6342a7fa51e8dab9cf
#
_entry.id   ce46025dceaaab6342a7fa51e8dab9cf
#
_cell.length_a   1.000
_cell.length_b   1.000
_cell.length_c   1.000
_cell.angle_alpha   90.00
_cell.angle_beta   90.00
_cell.angle_gamma   90.00
#
_symmetry.space_group_name_H-M   'P 1'
#
loop_
_entity.id
_entity.type
_entity.pdbx_description
1 polymer ?
#
loop_
_entity_poly.entity_id
_entity_poly.type
_entity_poly.pdbx_seq_one_letter_code
_entity_poly.pdbx_strand_id
1 'polypeptide(L)'
;MEQVVTIFAEWFSHFSFLDGVLLVVNGLLLLFSRSILERFTPAVGDGSRFSGRLHIFRAANLLVLLLVLFYNLFPPLADRFWITRLLSTVLIGYLGYLGFHVTNYLIKKRFGREREVNGAAVVSETYNSRVLSLITAVFLFIVCLIAIVRVLGFESLLEAGGVIGFVGVFLALTQGSWAPDIISGLVILNSRLFEEGDVIEVNDGGRVIGVVFKTKVFHTEVLNLVNNHRIMLQNSRLRALTIHNLSKFASARGLREELHFKIGYEVDEARVRELFMAASEEAVQDADILLEAQYPIEIRVQNAGDFAVEWTIYYYTKDVKHLLRTRQLFLAVILRHAAQRGVSLATPLRHQLEAQSEVDISPASLG
;
A
#
# COMPACT_ATOMS: atom_id res chain seq x y z
N MET A 1 -47.80 20.99 47.39
CA MET A 1 -47.50 21.39 45.97
C MET A 1 -46.22 22.23 45.90
N GLU A 2 -46.02 23.22 46.80
CA GLU A 2 -44.82 24.07 46.81
C GLU A 2 -43.50 23.26 47.02
N GLN A 3 -43.48 22.26 47.92
CA GLN A 3 -42.28 21.45 48.13
C GLN A 3 -41.86 20.63 46.88
N VAL A 4 -42.81 20.21 46.07
CA VAL A 4 -42.52 19.49 44.83
C VAL A 4 -41.96 20.42 43.74
N VAL A 5 -42.48 21.65 43.70
CA VAL A 5 -42.01 22.68 42.75
C VAL A 5 -40.58 23.16 43.11
N THR A 6 -40.28 23.33 44.38
CA THR A 6 -38.94 23.69 44.87
C THR A 6 -37.91 22.57 44.59
N ILE A 7 -38.26 21.31 44.77
CA ILE A 7 -37.41 20.18 44.45
C ILE A 7 -37.15 20.11 42.93
N PHE A 8 -38.18 20.35 42.12
CA PHE A 8 -38.01 20.39 40.66
C PHE A 8 -37.17 21.61 40.22
N ALA A 9 -37.31 22.75 40.84
CA ALA A 9 -36.52 23.95 40.52
C ALA A 9 -35.05 23.80 40.89
N GLU A 10 -34.75 23.24 42.08
CA GLU A 10 -33.38 22.89 42.45
C GLU A 10 -32.78 21.81 41.54
N TRP A 11 -33.60 20.89 41.11
CA TRP A 11 -33.17 19.82 40.19
C TRP A 11 -32.80 20.35 38.82
N PHE A 12 -33.60 21.30 38.29
CA PHE A 12 -33.32 21.94 37.02
C PHE A 12 -32.08 22.88 37.06
N SER A 13 -31.72 23.40 38.21
CA SER A 13 -30.58 24.31 38.38
C SER A 13 -29.23 23.57 38.25
N HIS A 14 -29.20 22.26 38.44
CA HIS A 14 -27.99 21.41 38.29
C HIS A 14 -27.79 20.92 36.83
N PHE A 15 -28.83 21.00 36.00
CA PHE A 15 -28.70 20.61 34.58
C PHE A 15 -27.92 21.65 33.80
N SER A 16 -26.73 21.26 33.34
CA SER A 16 -25.97 22.04 32.39
C SER A 16 -26.61 21.97 30.99
N PHE A 17 -26.44 23.02 30.18
CA PHE A 17 -26.85 23.02 28.78
C PHE A 17 -26.30 21.78 28.03
N LEU A 18 -25.07 21.36 28.37
CA LEU A 18 -24.42 20.17 27.78
C LEU A 18 -25.16 18.87 28.15
N ASP A 19 -25.68 18.75 29.37
CA ASP A 19 -26.45 17.58 29.81
C ASP A 19 -27.77 17.47 29.04
N GLY A 20 -28.44 18.59 28.82
CA GLY A 20 -29.63 18.67 27.98
C GLY A 20 -29.37 18.23 26.53
N VAL A 21 -28.29 18.70 25.94
CA VAL A 21 -27.85 18.30 24.60
C VAL A 21 -27.52 16.81 24.55
N LEU A 22 -26.79 16.28 25.53
CA LEU A 22 -26.48 14.87 25.64
C LEU A 22 -27.73 13.97 25.75
N LEU A 23 -28.71 14.38 26.56
CA LEU A 23 -29.99 13.65 26.70
C LEU A 23 -30.78 13.62 25.40
N VAL A 24 -30.88 14.77 24.70
CA VAL A 24 -31.58 14.86 23.41
C VAL A 24 -30.87 14.02 22.34
N VAL A 25 -29.56 14.14 22.24
CA VAL A 25 -28.77 13.37 21.26
C VAL A 25 -28.89 11.87 21.53
N ASN A 26 -28.75 11.42 22.79
CA ASN A 26 -28.90 10.00 23.11
C ASN A 26 -30.32 9.50 22.92
N GLY A 27 -31.34 10.30 23.20
CA GLY A 27 -32.72 9.98 22.90
C GLY A 27 -32.95 9.78 21.39
N LEU A 28 -32.41 10.66 20.57
CA LEU A 28 -32.44 10.51 19.10
C LEU A 28 -31.68 9.29 18.61
N LEU A 29 -30.49 9.01 19.17
CA LEU A 29 -29.70 7.83 18.85
C LEU A 29 -30.45 6.52 19.21
N LEU A 30 -31.19 6.49 20.33
CA LEU A 30 -32.01 5.34 20.71
C LEU A 30 -33.21 5.15 19.77
N LEU A 31 -33.93 6.25 19.46
CA LEU A 31 -35.10 6.20 18.57
C LEU A 31 -34.73 5.77 17.16
N PHE A 32 -33.66 6.33 16.61
CA PHE A 32 -33.22 6.07 15.25
C PHE A 32 -32.11 5.01 15.15
N SER A 33 -31.89 4.24 16.22
CA SER A 33 -30.80 3.26 16.33
C SER A 33 -30.73 2.28 15.16
N ARG A 34 -31.88 1.81 14.67
CA ARG A 34 -31.97 0.86 13.56
C ARG A 34 -31.58 1.53 12.24
N SER A 35 -32.18 2.68 11.92
CA SER A 35 -31.87 3.42 10.67
C SER A 35 -30.43 3.90 10.61
N ILE A 36 -29.88 4.29 11.76
CA ILE A 36 -28.47 4.69 11.87
C ILE A 36 -27.58 3.48 11.58
N LEU A 37 -27.82 2.35 12.23
CA LEU A 37 -26.99 1.17 12.08
C LEU A 37 -27.06 0.57 10.67
N GLU A 38 -28.26 0.54 10.05
CA GLU A 38 -28.44 0.13 8.65
C GLU A 38 -27.65 1.00 7.67
N ARG A 39 -27.53 2.29 7.95
CA ARG A 39 -26.81 3.24 7.08
C ARG A 39 -25.28 3.14 7.22
N PHE A 40 -24.78 2.76 8.39
CA PHE A 40 -23.34 2.66 8.69
C PHE A 40 -22.73 1.26 8.55
N THR A 41 -23.57 0.24 8.47
CA THR A 41 -23.12 -1.15 8.30
C THR A 41 -23.58 -1.66 6.94
N PRO A 42 -22.67 -1.92 5.98
CA PRO A 42 -23.08 -2.54 4.73
C PRO A 42 -23.71 -3.90 5.02
N ALA A 43 -24.87 -4.13 4.38
CA ALA A 43 -25.64 -5.36 4.49
C ALA A 43 -24.86 -6.54 3.86
N VAL A 44 -23.91 -7.10 4.58
CA VAL A 44 -23.26 -8.35 4.21
C VAL A 44 -23.79 -9.45 5.13
N GLY A 45 -24.87 -10.08 4.72
CA GLY A 45 -25.09 -11.52 4.78
C GLY A 45 -25.41 -12.20 6.11
N ASP A 46 -25.50 -11.52 7.29
CA ASP A 46 -25.79 -12.26 8.52
C ASP A 46 -26.70 -11.47 9.48
N GLY A 47 -28.00 -11.72 9.41
CA GLY A 47 -29.02 -11.05 10.23
C GLY A 47 -28.81 -11.22 11.75
N SER A 48 -28.14 -12.28 12.19
CA SER A 48 -27.83 -12.55 13.59
C SER A 48 -26.79 -11.57 14.15
N ARG A 49 -25.75 -11.25 13.35
CA ARG A 49 -24.71 -10.28 13.72
C ARG A 49 -25.22 -8.85 13.75
N PHE A 50 -26.17 -8.51 12.88
CA PHE A 50 -26.82 -7.20 12.87
C PHE A 50 -27.66 -6.98 14.15
N SER A 51 -28.46 -7.98 14.53
CA SER A 51 -29.25 -7.95 15.77
C SER A 51 -28.36 -7.76 17.01
N GLY A 52 -27.25 -8.50 17.12
CA GLY A 52 -26.31 -8.35 18.24
C GLY A 52 -25.72 -6.94 18.34
N ARG A 53 -25.30 -6.36 17.22
CA ARG A 53 -24.77 -4.98 17.16
C ARG A 53 -25.83 -3.94 17.55
N LEU A 54 -27.07 -4.13 17.11
CA LEU A 54 -28.17 -3.24 17.46
C LEU A 54 -28.48 -3.26 18.97
N HIS A 55 -28.44 -4.44 19.62
CA HIS A 55 -28.62 -4.55 21.05
C HIS A 55 -27.49 -3.89 21.83
N ILE A 56 -26.24 -4.11 21.43
CA ILE A 56 -25.07 -3.46 22.05
C ILE A 56 -25.18 -1.93 21.91
N PHE A 57 -25.53 -1.43 20.71
CA PHE A 57 -25.70 0.00 20.47
C PHE A 57 -26.79 0.61 21.35
N ARG A 58 -27.97 -0.04 21.45
CA ARG A 58 -29.05 0.39 22.33
C ARG A 58 -28.69 0.34 23.79
N ALA A 59 -28.07 -0.75 24.24
CA ALA A 59 -27.66 -0.92 25.63
C ALA A 59 -26.64 0.15 26.06
N ALA A 60 -25.68 0.47 25.20
CA ALA A 60 -24.70 1.51 25.46
C ALA A 60 -25.34 2.90 25.53
N ASN A 61 -26.23 3.27 24.60
CA ASN A 61 -26.93 4.56 24.64
C ASN A 61 -27.89 4.65 25.84
N LEU A 62 -28.52 3.55 26.23
CA LEU A 62 -29.34 3.51 27.44
C LEU A 62 -28.47 3.72 28.68
N LEU A 63 -27.31 3.10 28.77
CA LEU A 63 -26.34 3.30 29.83
C LEU A 63 -25.89 4.78 29.94
N VAL A 64 -25.62 5.44 28.80
CA VAL A 64 -25.32 6.87 28.76
C VAL A 64 -26.44 7.69 29.39
N LEU A 65 -27.67 7.44 28.91
CA LEU A 65 -28.83 8.18 29.37
C LEU A 65 -29.03 7.99 30.89
N LEU A 66 -28.93 6.75 31.40
CA LEU A 66 -29.01 6.45 32.82
C LEU A 66 -27.89 7.10 33.62
N LEU A 67 -26.67 7.14 33.11
CA LEU A 67 -25.54 7.79 33.77
C LEU A 67 -25.72 9.30 33.85
N VAL A 68 -26.12 9.97 32.77
CA VAL A 68 -26.38 11.42 32.79
C VAL A 68 -27.50 11.73 33.79
N LEU A 69 -28.57 10.95 33.80
CA LEU A 69 -29.64 11.10 34.77
C LEU A 69 -29.15 10.87 36.20
N PHE A 70 -28.35 9.84 36.45
CA PHE A 70 -27.82 9.52 37.80
C PHE A 70 -26.91 10.65 38.32
N TYR A 71 -26.00 11.18 37.48
CA TYR A 71 -25.14 12.31 37.87
C TYR A 71 -25.93 13.57 38.22
N ASN A 72 -27.00 13.83 37.50
CA ASN A 72 -27.83 15.01 37.73
C ASN A 72 -28.82 14.84 38.89
N LEU A 73 -29.30 13.61 39.12
CA LEU A 73 -30.25 13.31 40.23
C LEU A 73 -29.56 13.17 41.58
N PHE A 74 -28.36 12.60 41.61
CA PHE A 74 -27.66 12.24 42.83
C PHE A 74 -26.20 12.74 42.85
N PRO A 75 -25.94 14.05 42.72
CA PRO A 75 -24.59 14.58 42.64
C PRO A 75 -23.69 14.13 43.84
N PRO A 76 -24.17 14.18 45.11
CA PRO A 76 -23.33 13.79 46.25
C PRO A 76 -22.97 12.32 46.28
N LEU A 77 -23.78 11.46 45.67
CA LEU A 77 -23.56 10.01 45.58
C LEU A 77 -22.69 9.67 44.39
N ALA A 78 -22.87 10.37 43.25
CA ALA A 78 -22.12 10.14 42.03
C ALA A 78 -20.60 10.28 42.24
N ASP A 79 -20.17 11.28 43.03
CA ASP A 79 -18.75 11.53 43.29
C ASP A 79 -18.12 10.54 44.29
N ARG A 80 -18.91 9.86 45.09
CA ARG A 80 -18.43 8.90 46.09
C ARG A 80 -18.27 7.48 45.57
N PHE A 81 -18.94 7.11 44.47
CA PHE A 81 -18.89 5.73 43.97
C PHE A 81 -17.82 5.54 42.91
N TRP A 82 -16.81 4.70 43.18
CA TRP A 82 -15.81 4.29 42.20
C TRP A 82 -16.44 3.60 40.97
N ILE A 83 -17.63 2.99 41.15
CA ILE A 83 -18.39 2.36 40.07
C ILE A 83 -18.83 3.36 39.02
N THR A 84 -19.25 4.59 39.42
CA THR A 84 -19.63 5.64 38.48
C THR A 84 -18.43 6.11 37.66
N ARG A 85 -17.25 6.24 38.27
CA ARG A 85 -16.01 6.58 37.55
C ARG A 85 -15.64 5.50 36.52
N LEU A 86 -15.78 4.23 36.91
CA LEU A 86 -15.49 3.10 36.01
C LEU A 86 -16.49 3.03 34.84
N LEU A 87 -17.79 3.20 35.12
CA LEU A 87 -18.84 3.27 34.13
C LEU A 87 -18.64 4.45 33.15
N SER A 88 -18.31 5.63 33.70
CA SER A 88 -18.01 6.82 32.87
C SER A 88 -16.80 6.60 32.01
N THR A 89 -15.77 5.90 32.46
CA THR A 89 -14.59 5.52 31.69
C THR A 89 -14.97 4.63 30.50
N VAL A 90 -15.78 3.59 30.75
CA VAL A 90 -16.28 2.70 29.68
C VAL A 90 -17.12 3.48 28.68
N LEU A 91 -17.95 4.40 29.17
CA LEU A 91 -18.78 5.27 28.35
C LEU A 91 -17.95 6.18 27.44
N ILE A 92 -16.92 6.84 27.97
CA ILE A 92 -16.04 7.70 27.19
C ILE A 92 -15.37 6.87 26.09
N GLY A 93 -14.88 5.67 26.42
CA GLY A 93 -14.33 4.75 25.41
C GLY A 93 -15.32 4.39 24.30
N TYR A 94 -16.58 4.11 24.69
CA TYR A 94 -17.63 3.81 23.74
C TYR A 94 -18.00 5.02 22.85
N LEU A 95 -18.11 6.21 23.42
CA LEU A 95 -18.37 7.44 22.66
C LEU A 95 -17.21 7.76 21.70
N GLY A 96 -15.97 7.55 22.15
CA GLY A 96 -14.79 7.65 21.29
C GLY A 96 -14.82 6.68 20.12
N TYR A 97 -15.20 5.42 20.36
CA TYR A 97 -15.38 4.41 19.34
C TYR A 97 -16.46 4.80 18.32
N LEU A 98 -17.63 5.26 18.78
CA LEU A 98 -18.70 5.74 17.92
C LEU A 98 -18.26 6.96 17.11
N GLY A 99 -17.64 7.94 17.77
CA GLY A 99 -17.11 9.14 17.14
C GLY A 99 -16.14 8.81 16.01
N PHE A 100 -15.23 7.86 16.27
CA PHE A 100 -14.31 7.36 15.25
C PHE A 100 -15.04 6.74 14.05
N HIS A 101 -16.02 5.88 14.29
CA HIS A 101 -16.76 5.24 13.19
C HIS A 101 -17.56 6.23 12.36
N VAL A 102 -18.23 7.19 12.99
CA VAL A 102 -18.98 8.25 12.30
C VAL A 102 -18.04 9.11 11.46
N THR A 103 -16.93 9.57 12.06
CA THR A 103 -15.96 10.41 11.37
C THR A 103 -15.30 9.66 10.21
N ASN A 104 -14.94 8.40 10.42
CA ASN A 104 -14.35 7.56 9.38
C ASN A 104 -15.33 7.34 8.20
N TYR A 105 -16.61 7.16 8.48
CA TYR A 105 -17.65 7.09 7.44
C TYR A 105 -17.74 8.40 6.64
N LEU A 106 -17.75 9.56 7.32
CA LEU A 106 -17.79 10.86 6.66
C LEU A 106 -16.54 11.11 5.80
N ILE A 107 -15.37 10.72 6.32
CA ILE A 107 -14.09 10.80 5.59
C ILE A 107 -14.15 9.93 4.33
N LYS A 108 -14.59 8.67 4.46
CA LYS A 108 -14.74 7.76 3.32
C LYS A 108 -15.74 8.28 2.29
N LYS A 109 -16.86 8.83 2.73
CA LYS A 109 -17.87 9.43 1.85
C LYS A 109 -17.35 10.65 1.09
N ARG A 110 -16.52 11.48 1.74
CA ARG A 110 -15.99 12.73 1.15
C ARG A 110 -14.75 12.53 0.29
N PHE A 111 -13.87 11.60 0.68
CA PHE A 111 -12.54 11.37 0.08
C PHE A 111 -12.35 9.97 -0.49
N GLY A 112 -13.34 9.10 -0.44
CA GLY A 112 -13.32 7.76 -1.05
C GLY A 112 -13.52 7.85 -2.57
N ARG A 113 -13.04 6.83 -3.31
CA ARG A 113 -13.35 6.63 -4.73
C ARG A 113 -14.37 5.49 -4.87
N GLU A 114 -15.42 5.73 -5.63
CA GLU A 114 -16.35 4.67 -6.02
C GLU A 114 -15.69 3.79 -7.08
N ARG A 115 -15.62 2.49 -6.82
CA ARG A 115 -15.21 1.46 -7.78
C ARG A 115 -16.31 0.43 -7.89
N GLU A 116 -16.69 0.09 -9.11
CA GLU A 116 -17.51 -1.08 -9.36
C GLU A 116 -16.67 -2.36 -9.23
N VAL A 117 -17.02 -3.19 -8.26
CA VAL A 117 -16.45 -4.52 -8.10
C VAL A 117 -17.61 -5.51 -8.16
N ASN A 118 -17.64 -6.37 -9.17
CA ASN A 118 -18.68 -7.37 -9.39
C ASN A 118 -20.12 -6.80 -9.46
N GLY A 119 -20.31 -5.64 -10.10
CA GLY A 119 -21.64 -5.03 -10.25
C GLY A 119 -22.19 -4.30 -9.02
N ALA A 120 -21.41 -4.22 -7.94
CA ALA A 120 -21.75 -3.42 -6.77
C ALA A 120 -20.77 -2.23 -6.65
N ALA A 121 -21.33 -1.02 -6.46
CA ALA A 121 -20.55 0.17 -6.17
C ALA A 121 -19.94 0.06 -4.76
N VAL A 122 -18.64 -0.22 -4.68
CA VAL A 122 -17.89 -0.26 -3.42
C VAL A 122 -17.04 0.99 -3.30
N VAL A 123 -17.24 1.76 -2.22
CA VAL A 123 -16.40 2.91 -1.92
C VAL A 123 -15.03 2.39 -1.47
N SER A 124 -14.03 2.47 -2.34
CA SER A 124 -12.66 2.12 -2.01
C SER A 124 -12.00 3.25 -1.23
N GLU A 125 -11.23 2.88 -0.21
CA GLU A 125 -10.46 3.83 0.57
C GLU A 125 -9.34 4.43 -0.28
N THR A 126 -9.30 5.76 -0.36
CA THR A 126 -8.16 6.47 -0.92
C THR A 126 -7.11 6.68 0.17
N TYR A 127 -5.89 6.97 -0.24
CA TYR A 127 -4.82 7.29 0.70
C TYR A 127 -5.19 8.48 1.60
N ASN A 128 -5.70 9.57 1.03
CA ASN A 128 -6.11 10.74 1.80
C ASN A 128 -7.17 10.39 2.86
N SER A 129 -8.12 9.51 2.52
CA SER A 129 -9.11 9.04 3.50
C SER A 129 -8.48 8.23 4.63
N ARG A 130 -7.43 7.45 4.35
CA ARG A 130 -6.73 6.65 5.38
C ARG A 130 -5.90 7.53 6.31
N VAL A 131 -5.14 8.45 5.77
CA VAL A 131 -4.33 9.39 6.57
C VAL A 131 -5.23 10.21 7.47
N LEU A 132 -6.32 10.76 6.92
CA LEU A 132 -7.26 11.55 7.70
C LEU A 132 -7.95 10.71 8.79
N SER A 133 -8.31 9.45 8.50
CA SER A 133 -8.84 8.52 9.50
C SER A 133 -7.84 8.23 10.62
N LEU A 134 -6.56 8.07 10.29
CA LEU A 134 -5.50 7.83 11.28
C LEU A 134 -5.30 9.05 12.17
N ILE A 135 -5.23 10.25 11.59
CA ILE A 135 -5.12 11.51 12.35
C ILE A 135 -6.32 11.67 13.28
N THR A 136 -7.53 11.41 12.78
CA THR A 136 -8.75 11.47 13.58
C THR A 136 -8.75 10.44 14.71
N ALA A 137 -8.27 9.22 14.46
CA ALA A 137 -8.15 8.19 15.48
C ALA A 137 -7.22 8.61 16.61
N VAL A 138 -6.05 9.16 16.27
CA VAL A 138 -5.07 9.67 17.25
C VAL A 138 -5.66 10.83 18.04
N PHE A 139 -6.30 11.78 17.37
CA PHE A 139 -6.95 12.92 18.03
C PHE A 139 -8.03 12.49 19.01
N LEU A 140 -8.96 11.61 18.57
CA LEU A 140 -10.02 11.08 19.44
C LEU A 140 -9.46 10.27 20.59
N PHE A 141 -8.40 9.48 20.38
CA PHE A 141 -7.73 8.73 21.44
C PHE A 141 -7.18 9.68 22.51
N ILE A 142 -6.51 10.76 22.13
CA ILE A 142 -5.99 11.77 23.08
C ILE A 142 -7.12 12.44 23.84
N VAL A 143 -8.20 12.85 23.18
CA VAL A 143 -9.38 13.46 23.80
C VAL A 143 -10.02 12.51 24.81
N CYS A 144 -10.23 11.25 24.43
CA CYS A 144 -10.77 10.23 25.34
C CYS A 144 -9.84 9.96 26.53
N LEU A 145 -8.53 9.90 26.32
CA LEU A 145 -7.55 9.71 27.37
C LEU A 145 -7.60 10.84 28.41
N ILE A 146 -7.64 12.11 27.96
CA ILE A 146 -7.77 13.27 28.82
C ILE A 146 -9.08 13.22 29.61
N ALA A 147 -10.19 12.88 28.96
CA ALA A 147 -11.49 12.77 29.59
C ALA A 147 -11.52 11.64 30.65
N ILE A 148 -10.91 10.49 30.38
CA ILE A 148 -10.77 9.37 31.31
C ILE A 148 -9.95 9.77 32.55
N VAL A 149 -8.80 10.44 32.33
CA VAL A 149 -7.93 10.88 33.44
C VAL A 149 -8.66 11.87 34.33
N ARG A 150 -9.48 12.79 33.80
CA ARG A 150 -10.33 13.70 34.56
C ARG A 150 -11.38 12.94 35.38
N VAL A 151 -12.11 12.02 34.78
CA VAL A 151 -13.16 11.23 35.43
C VAL A 151 -12.59 10.38 36.55
N LEU A 152 -11.39 9.87 36.41
CA LEU A 152 -10.70 9.09 37.43
C LEU A 152 -10.18 9.96 38.60
N GLY A 153 -10.19 11.30 38.45
CA GLY A 153 -9.74 12.23 39.49
C GLY A 153 -8.22 12.43 39.53
N PHE A 154 -7.53 12.10 38.44
CA PHE A 154 -6.08 12.32 38.30
C PHE A 154 -5.76 13.70 37.68
N GLU A 155 -6.47 14.76 38.10
CA GLU A 155 -6.32 16.10 37.54
C GLU A 155 -4.90 16.66 37.73
N SER A 156 -4.25 16.34 38.84
CA SER A 156 -2.85 16.72 39.09
C SER A 156 -1.86 16.16 38.06
N LEU A 157 -2.15 15.00 37.44
CA LEU A 157 -1.35 14.47 36.36
C LEU A 157 -1.53 15.27 35.05
N LEU A 158 -2.73 15.78 34.81
CA LEU A 158 -3.01 16.64 33.66
C LEU A 158 -2.36 18.03 33.84
N GLU A 159 -2.46 18.61 35.03
CA GLU A 159 -1.85 19.89 35.39
C GLU A 159 -0.32 19.83 35.29
N ALA A 160 0.28 18.74 35.72
CA ALA A 160 1.74 18.52 35.59
C ALA A 160 2.19 18.19 34.18
N GLY A 161 1.29 18.14 33.17
CA GLY A 161 1.64 17.73 31.80
C GLY A 161 2.03 16.25 31.68
N GLY A 162 1.90 15.47 32.79
CA GLY A 162 2.41 14.10 32.87
C GLY A 162 1.82 13.16 31.84
N VAL A 163 0.51 13.23 31.57
CA VAL A 163 -0.14 12.36 30.58
C VAL A 163 0.31 12.70 29.16
N ILE A 164 0.36 14.00 28.84
CA ILE A 164 0.81 14.46 27.52
C ILE A 164 2.29 14.15 27.35
N GLY A 165 3.10 14.37 28.39
CA GLY A 165 4.52 14.01 28.41
C GLY A 165 4.75 12.52 28.23
N PHE A 166 4.00 11.66 28.93
CA PHE A 166 4.08 10.21 28.79
C PHE A 166 3.75 9.76 27.35
N VAL A 167 2.65 10.26 26.78
CA VAL A 167 2.28 9.97 25.38
C VAL A 167 3.37 10.47 24.44
N GLY A 168 3.91 11.66 24.66
CA GLY A 168 5.00 12.23 23.87
C GLY A 168 6.26 11.37 23.93
N VAL A 169 6.68 10.93 25.09
CA VAL A 169 7.83 10.02 25.28
C VAL A 169 7.57 8.67 24.60
N PHE A 170 6.39 8.07 24.78
CA PHE A 170 6.04 6.81 24.14
C PHE A 170 6.09 6.92 22.61
N LEU A 171 5.52 8.00 22.02
CA LEU A 171 5.59 8.25 20.59
C LEU A 171 7.03 8.48 20.15
N ALA A 172 7.82 9.23 20.91
CA ALA A 172 9.22 9.47 20.59
C ALA A 172 10.07 8.19 20.59
N LEU A 173 9.84 7.30 21.53
CA LEU A 173 10.56 6.02 21.61
C LEU A 173 10.17 5.05 20.48
N THR A 174 8.93 5.11 20.02
CA THR A 174 8.43 4.19 18.98
C THR A 174 8.50 4.75 17.56
N GLN A 175 8.72 6.06 17.40
CA GLN A 175 8.68 6.75 16.11
C GLN A 175 9.62 6.13 15.06
N GLY A 176 10.78 5.63 15.46
CA GLY A 176 11.79 5.06 14.55
C GLY A 176 11.29 3.85 13.76
N SER A 177 10.28 3.12 14.28
CA SER A 177 9.74 1.91 13.66
C SER A 177 8.58 2.16 12.69
N TRP A 178 7.86 3.26 12.81
CA TRP A 178 6.65 3.50 12.02
C TRP A 178 6.62 4.84 11.28
N ALA A 179 7.21 5.90 11.85
CA ALA A 179 7.13 7.23 11.26
C ALA A 179 7.83 7.34 9.88
N PRO A 180 9.01 6.73 9.65
CA PRO A 180 9.65 6.74 8.35
C PRO A 180 8.78 6.16 7.24
N ASP A 181 8.02 5.08 7.52
CA ASP A 181 7.16 4.44 6.54
C ASP A 181 5.94 5.32 6.21
N ILE A 182 5.32 5.93 7.21
CA ILE A 182 4.20 6.86 7.02
C ILE A 182 4.64 8.06 6.18
N ILE A 183 5.75 8.71 6.58
CA ILE A 183 6.28 9.90 5.89
C ILE A 183 6.67 9.53 4.45
N SER A 184 7.34 8.40 4.25
CA SER A 184 7.73 7.93 2.93
C SER A 184 6.52 7.60 2.06
N GLY A 185 5.49 6.96 2.61
CA GLY A 185 4.23 6.71 1.93
C GLY A 185 3.54 8.01 1.48
N LEU A 186 3.52 9.03 2.34
CA LEU A 186 3.01 10.37 2.00
C LEU A 186 3.80 11.00 0.84
N VAL A 187 5.14 10.94 0.90
CA VAL A 187 6.00 11.49 -0.15
C VAL A 187 5.79 10.77 -1.47
N ILE A 188 5.77 9.43 -1.47
CA ILE A 188 5.55 8.63 -2.69
C ILE A 188 4.26 9.07 -3.39
N LEU A 189 3.18 9.24 -2.63
CA LEU A 189 1.88 9.58 -3.18
C LEU A 189 1.76 11.04 -3.62
N ASN A 190 2.36 11.96 -2.86
CA ASN A 190 2.31 13.37 -3.19
C ASN A 190 3.22 13.72 -4.39
N SER A 191 4.38 13.09 -4.48
CA SER A 191 5.35 13.31 -5.57
C SER A 191 4.99 12.60 -6.87
N ARG A 192 3.97 11.70 -6.84
CA ARG A 192 3.56 10.87 -7.99
C ARG A 192 4.74 10.15 -8.63
N LEU A 193 5.68 9.65 -7.83
CA LEU A 193 6.81 8.85 -8.31
C LEU A 193 6.32 7.68 -9.15
N PHE A 194 5.28 7.01 -8.66
CA PHE A 194 4.51 5.99 -9.38
C PHE A 194 3.06 6.01 -8.89
N GLU A 195 2.16 5.45 -9.67
CA GLU A 195 0.73 5.33 -9.36
C GLU A 195 0.30 3.85 -9.33
N GLU A 196 -0.86 3.56 -8.73
CA GLU A 196 -1.43 2.21 -8.77
C GLU A 196 -1.71 1.81 -10.21
N GLY A 197 -1.15 0.69 -10.63
CA GLY A 197 -1.21 0.19 -12.01
C GLY A 197 0.04 0.46 -12.84
N ASP A 198 0.99 1.28 -12.36
CA ASP A 198 2.28 1.48 -13.02
C ASP A 198 3.15 0.22 -12.88
N VAL A 199 3.92 -0.06 -13.90
CA VAL A 199 5.00 -1.05 -13.86
C VAL A 199 6.27 -0.36 -13.41
N ILE A 200 6.85 -0.88 -12.34
CA ILE A 200 8.12 -0.38 -11.79
C ILE A 200 9.16 -1.48 -11.75
N GLU A 201 10.41 -1.08 -11.90
CA GLU A 201 11.56 -1.91 -11.63
C GLU A 201 12.28 -1.38 -10.40
N VAL A 202 12.54 -2.27 -9.44
CA VAL A 202 13.21 -1.97 -8.17
C VAL A 202 14.32 -2.98 -7.95
N ASN A 203 15.47 -2.52 -7.47
CA ASN A 203 16.58 -3.39 -7.08
C ASN A 203 16.68 -3.47 -5.56
N ASP A 204 16.11 -4.53 -4.98
CA ASP A 204 16.09 -4.81 -3.54
C ASP A 204 16.76 -6.16 -3.24
N GLY A 205 18.10 -6.23 -3.40
CA GLY A 205 18.84 -7.49 -3.32
C GLY A 205 18.65 -8.41 -4.53
N GLY A 206 17.93 -7.94 -5.55
CA GLY A 206 17.63 -8.57 -6.82
C GLY A 206 16.72 -7.68 -7.65
N ARG A 207 16.75 -7.88 -8.97
CA ARG A 207 15.90 -7.13 -9.90
C ARG A 207 14.44 -7.61 -9.78
N VAL A 208 13.57 -6.73 -9.34
CA VAL A 208 12.11 -6.96 -9.24
C VAL A 208 11.40 -6.07 -10.25
N ILE A 209 10.69 -6.67 -11.20
CA ILE A 209 9.80 -5.96 -12.13
C ILE A 209 8.38 -6.33 -11.75
N GLY A 210 7.55 -5.33 -11.48
CA GLY A 210 6.18 -5.59 -11.06
C GLY A 210 5.23 -4.42 -11.22
N VAL A 211 3.94 -4.74 -11.18
CA VAL A 211 2.86 -3.76 -11.20
C VAL A 211 2.59 -3.27 -9.78
N VAL A 212 2.58 -1.98 -9.56
CA VAL A 212 2.13 -1.38 -8.30
C VAL A 212 0.67 -1.71 -8.09
N PHE A 213 0.39 -2.65 -7.18
CA PHE A 213 -0.97 -3.08 -6.91
C PHE A 213 -1.69 -2.10 -6.00
N LYS A 214 -1.05 -1.71 -4.88
CA LYS A 214 -1.63 -0.78 -3.92
C LYS A 214 -0.57 -0.16 -3.01
N THR A 215 -0.63 1.16 -2.83
CA THR A 215 0.17 1.85 -1.82
C THR A 215 -0.64 2.00 -0.53
N LYS A 216 -0.14 1.43 0.57
CA LYS A 216 -0.70 1.52 1.92
C LYS A 216 0.13 2.46 2.80
N VAL A 217 -0.32 2.69 4.03
CA VAL A 217 0.33 3.63 4.96
C VAL A 217 1.79 3.24 5.25
N PHE A 218 2.06 1.95 5.50
CA PHE A 218 3.39 1.46 5.89
C PHE A 218 4.14 0.76 4.77
N HIS A 219 3.44 0.23 3.77
CA HIS A 219 4.04 -0.54 2.70
C HIS A 219 3.31 -0.37 1.37
N THR A 220 4.01 -0.62 0.30
CA THR A 220 3.48 -0.70 -1.06
C THR A 220 3.47 -2.16 -1.50
N GLU A 221 2.34 -2.63 -2.02
CA GLU A 221 2.19 -3.95 -2.62
C GLU A 221 2.52 -3.87 -4.11
N VAL A 222 3.45 -4.70 -4.54
CA VAL A 222 3.85 -4.84 -5.96
C VAL A 222 3.57 -6.27 -6.41
N LEU A 223 2.86 -6.43 -7.51
CA LEU A 223 2.64 -7.73 -8.15
C LEU A 223 3.83 -8.02 -9.06
N ASN A 224 4.66 -9.00 -8.68
CA ASN A 224 5.80 -9.42 -9.47
C ASN A 224 5.34 -10.06 -10.79
N LEU A 225 5.83 -9.54 -11.92
CA LEU A 225 5.45 -10.02 -13.26
C LEU A 225 6.12 -11.35 -13.61
N VAL A 226 7.23 -11.73 -12.96
CA VAL A 226 7.93 -12.97 -13.24
C VAL A 226 7.23 -14.16 -12.57
N ASN A 227 6.97 -14.05 -11.26
CA ASN A 227 6.49 -15.16 -10.42
C ASN A 227 5.02 -15.02 -10.04
N ASN A 228 4.33 -13.97 -10.48
CA ASN A 228 2.91 -13.71 -10.24
C ASN A 228 2.50 -13.76 -8.75
N HIS A 229 3.38 -13.30 -7.85
CA HIS A 229 3.09 -13.16 -6.42
C HIS A 229 3.21 -11.71 -5.98
N ARG A 230 2.61 -11.37 -4.83
CA ARG A 230 2.68 -10.03 -4.26
C ARG A 230 3.91 -9.89 -3.37
N ILE A 231 4.66 -8.84 -3.60
CA ILE A 231 5.78 -8.40 -2.77
C ILE A 231 5.31 -7.19 -1.98
N MET A 232 5.56 -7.20 -0.67
CA MET A 232 5.30 -6.07 0.22
C MET A 232 6.59 -5.36 0.53
N LEU A 233 6.75 -4.14 0.03
CA LEU A 233 7.92 -3.30 0.25
C LEU A 233 7.58 -2.20 1.24
N GLN A 234 8.36 -2.07 2.32
CA GLN A 234 8.21 -0.95 3.25
C GLN A 234 8.41 0.38 2.51
N ASN A 235 7.56 1.37 2.79
CA ASN A 235 7.59 2.64 2.07
C ASN A 235 8.91 3.38 2.25
N SER A 236 9.49 3.34 3.46
CA SER A 236 10.79 3.94 3.77
C SER A 236 11.92 3.29 2.96
N ARG A 237 11.91 1.96 2.87
CA ARG A 237 12.88 1.20 2.08
C ARG A 237 12.70 1.47 0.58
N LEU A 238 11.47 1.41 0.09
CA LEU A 238 11.16 1.67 -1.31
C LEU A 238 11.63 3.06 -1.76
N ARG A 239 11.42 4.08 -0.91
CA ARG A 239 11.90 5.45 -1.18
C ARG A 239 13.43 5.58 -1.21
N ALA A 240 14.15 4.74 -0.46
CA ALA A 240 15.61 4.74 -0.42
C ALA A 240 16.24 4.02 -1.64
N LEU A 241 15.47 3.21 -2.37
CA LEU A 241 15.94 2.50 -3.54
C LEU A 241 15.82 3.34 -4.81
N THR A 242 16.60 3.00 -5.82
CA THR A 242 16.40 3.51 -7.18
C THR A 242 15.21 2.81 -7.81
N ILE A 243 14.22 3.58 -8.22
CA ILE A 243 12.99 3.10 -8.85
C ILE A 243 12.99 3.56 -10.29
N HIS A 244 12.88 2.61 -11.22
CA HIS A 244 12.62 2.89 -12.62
C HIS A 244 11.11 2.73 -12.87
N ASN A 245 10.40 3.82 -13.16
CA ASN A 245 9.01 3.75 -13.55
C ASN A 245 8.92 3.49 -15.06
N LEU A 246 8.65 2.24 -15.41
CA LEU A 246 8.61 1.80 -16.79
C LEU A 246 7.33 2.26 -17.54
N SER A 247 6.29 2.66 -16.80
CA SER A 247 5.02 3.15 -17.37
C SER A 247 5.04 4.64 -17.69
N LYS A 248 5.98 5.41 -17.10
CA LYS A 248 6.14 6.85 -17.35
C LYS A 248 7.22 7.06 -18.42
N PHE A 249 6.80 7.14 -19.67
CA PHE A 249 7.70 7.25 -20.80
C PHE A 249 8.30 8.65 -20.90
N ALA A 250 9.58 8.69 -21.29
CA ALA A 250 10.26 9.95 -21.59
C ALA A 250 9.80 10.57 -22.91
N SER A 251 9.16 9.80 -23.80
CA SER A 251 8.69 10.26 -25.10
C SER A 251 7.39 9.54 -25.51
N ALA A 252 6.70 10.06 -26.52
CA ALA A 252 5.53 9.44 -27.11
C ALA A 252 5.80 8.06 -27.75
N ARG A 253 7.08 7.69 -27.93
CA ARG A 253 7.49 6.40 -28.52
C ARG A 253 7.22 5.21 -27.63
N GLY A 254 7.06 5.42 -26.31
CA GLY A 254 6.93 4.38 -25.33
C GLY A 254 8.25 4.03 -24.63
N LEU A 255 8.29 2.88 -23.96
CA LEU A 255 9.47 2.35 -23.32
C LEU A 255 10.44 1.80 -24.39
N ARG A 256 11.68 2.24 -24.34
CA ARG A 256 12.76 1.69 -25.15
C ARG A 256 13.40 0.53 -24.42
N GLU A 257 13.36 -0.66 -25.03
CA GLU A 257 13.95 -1.89 -24.53
C GLU A 257 15.15 -2.29 -25.39
N GLU A 258 16.01 -3.13 -24.81
CA GLU A 258 17.21 -3.61 -25.47
C GLU A 258 17.41 -5.12 -25.33
N LEU A 259 17.91 -5.75 -26.38
CA LEU A 259 18.37 -7.14 -26.39
C LEU A 259 19.84 -7.18 -26.78
N HIS A 260 20.65 -7.84 -25.95
CA HIS A 260 22.07 -7.97 -26.14
C HIS A 260 22.44 -9.36 -26.65
N PHE A 261 23.32 -9.39 -27.65
CA PHE A 261 23.85 -10.62 -28.23
C PHE A 261 25.36 -10.54 -28.36
N LYS A 262 26.04 -11.66 -28.12
CA LYS A 262 27.47 -11.84 -28.33
C LYS A 262 27.69 -12.77 -29.50
N ILE A 263 28.26 -12.25 -30.61
CA ILE A 263 28.46 -13.01 -31.87
C ILE A 263 29.95 -13.01 -32.17
N GLY A 264 30.49 -14.18 -32.47
CA GLY A 264 31.90 -14.35 -32.76
C GLY A 264 32.33 -13.56 -34.01
N TYR A 265 33.61 -13.24 -34.09
CA TYR A 265 34.23 -12.46 -35.17
C TYR A 265 34.23 -13.20 -36.52
N GLU A 266 33.97 -14.52 -36.53
CA GLU A 266 33.84 -15.34 -37.71
C GLU A 266 32.57 -15.05 -38.54
N VAL A 267 31.60 -14.33 -37.97
CA VAL A 267 30.36 -13.97 -38.65
C VAL A 267 30.47 -12.56 -39.21
N ASP A 268 30.29 -12.41 -40.52
CA ASP A 268 30.32 -11.12 -41.19
C ASP A 268 29.18 -10.19 -40.68
N GLU A 269 29.49 -8.89 -40.53
CA GLU A 269 28.57 -7.86 -40.10
C GLU A 269 27.28 -7.81 -40.94
N ALA A 270 27.40 -7.91 -42.27
CA ALA A 270 26.24 -7.87 -43.16
C ALA A 270 25.27 -9.02 -42.86
N ARG A 271 25.81 -10.21 -42.57
CA ARG A 271 25.02 -11.42 -42.27
C ARG A 271 24.30 -11.28 -40.90
N VAL A 272 24.95 -10.66 -39.91
CA VAL A 272 24.34 -10.37 -38.61
C VAL A 272 23.19 -9.35 -38.73
N ARG A 273 23.43 -8.29 -39.54
CA ARG A 273 22.38 -7.27 -39.77
C ARG A 273 21.19 -7.86 -40.50
N GLU A 274 21.43 -8.66 -41.57
CA GLU A 274 20.35 -9.35 -42.29
C GLU A 274 19.53 -10.25 -41.38
N LEU A 275 20.19 -11.01 -40.50
CA LEU A 275 19.53 -11.85 -39.51
C LEU A 275 18.60 -11.05 -38.62
N PHE A 276 19.12 -9.98 -37.99
CA PHE A 276 18.34 -9.16 -37.08
C PHE A 276 17.25 -8.35 -37.75
N MET A 277 17.47 -7.88 -39.02
CA MET A 277 16.42 -7.21 -39.78
C MET A 277 15.27 -8.16 -40.12
N ALA A 278 15.56 -9.35 -40.63
CA ALA A 278 14.53 -10.35 -40.97
C ALA A 278 13.75 -10.80 -39.72
N ALA A 279 14.44 -11.03 -38.61
CA ALA A 279 13.77 -11.37 -37.32
C ALA A 279 12.89 -10.21 -36.82
N SER A 280 13.34 -8.96 -37.02
CA SER A 280 12.59 -7.77 -36.62
C SER A 280 11.34 -7.56 -37.47
N GLU A 281 11.44 -7.78 -38.80
CA GLU A 281 10.31 -7.69 -39.73
C GLU A 281 9.23 -8.72 -39.37
N GLU A 282 9.62 -9.96 -39.08
CA GLU A 282 8.70 -11.00 -38.64
C GLU A 282 8.05 -10.64 -37.30
N ALA A 283 8.84 -10.16 -36.31
CA ALA A 283 8.34 -9.79 -34.98
C ALA A 283 7.35 -8.62 -35.04
N VAL A 284 7.52 -7.67 -35.95
CA VAL A 284 6.58 -6.54 -36.14
C VAL A 284 5.25 -7.01 -36.75
N GLN A 285 5.28 -8.08 -37.58
CA GLN A 285 4.08 -8.64 -38.21
C GLN A 285 3.30 -9.59 -37.27
N ASP A 286 3.94 -10.08 -36.23
CA ASP A 286 3.32 -11.00 -35.26
C ASP A 286 2.49 -10.20 -34.23
N ALA A 287 1.17 -10.39 -34.27
CA ALA A 287 0.24 -9.72 -33.36
C ALA A 287 0.42 -10.06 -31.86
N ASP A 288 1.08 -11.19 -31.55
CA ASP A 288 1.39 -11.58 -30.18
C ASP A 288 2.61 -10.83 -29.61
N ILE A 289 3.43 -10.22 -30.47
CA ILE A 289 4.62 -9.46 -30.09
C ILE A 289 4.29 -7.96 -30.11
N LEU A 290 4.08 -7.40 -28.92
CA LEU A 290 3.57 -6.04 -28.74
C LEU A 290 4.66 -4.97 -28.94
N LEU A 291 5.21 -4.90 -30.17
CA LEU A 291 6.17 -3.89 -30.58
C LEU A 291 5.46 -2.67 -31.17
N GLU A 292 6.06 -1.49 -31.00
CA GLU A 292 5.61 -0.27 -31.67
C GLU A 292 6.15 -0.24 -33.12
N ALA A 293 5.39 -0.81 -34.04
CA ALA A 293 5.75 -0.90 -35.46
C ALA A 293 6.02 0.46 -36.13
N GLN A 294 5.49 1.55 -35.55
CA GLN A 294 5.69 2.91 -36.07
C GLN A 294 7.15 3.37 -35.96
N TYR A 295 7.94 2.79 -35.07
CA TYR A 295 9.33 3.19 -34.86
C TYR A 295 10.28 2.09 -35.31
N PRO A 296 11.33 2.46 -36.09
CA PRO A 296 12.28 1.48 -36.62
C PRO A 296 13.04 0.82 -35.45
N ILE A 297 13.24 -0.49 -35.59
CA ILE A 297 14.13 -1.25 -34.71
C ILE A 297 15.58 -0.86 -35.07
N GLU A 298 16.36 -0.47 -34.05
CA GLU A 298 17.74 -0.06 -34.25
C GLU A 298 18.70 -1.21 -33.90
N ILE A 299 19.55 -1.58 -34.84
CA ILE A 299 20.60 -2.60 -34.67
C ILE A 299 21.95 -1.89 -34.60
N ARG A 300 22.62 -2.02 -33.44
CA ARG A 300 23.90 -1.35 -33.20
C ARG A 300 24.94 -2.32 -32.69
N VAL A 301 26.19 -2.10 -33.09
CA VAL A 301 27.36 -2.68 -32.44
C VAL A 301 27.62 -1.85 -31.17
N GLN A 302 27.65 -2.51 -30.01
CA GLN A 302 27.87 -1.88 -28.72
C GLN A 302 29.36 -1.85 -28.36
N ASN A 303 30.03 -2.99 -28.53
CA ASN A 303 31.41 -3.18 -28.15
C ASN A 303 32.07 -4.29 -28.99
N ALA A 304 33.38 -4.21 -29.16
CA ALA A 304 34.20 -5.29 -29.69
C ALA A 304 34.97 -5.90 -28.49
N GLY A 305 34.45 -6.99 -27.95
CA GLY A 305 35.06 -7.70 -26.82
C GLY A 305 36.17 -8.67 -27.25
N ASP A 306 36.85 -9.29 -26.29
CA ASP A 306 38.01 -10.18 -26.55
C ASP A 306 37.67 -11.40 -27.42
N PHE A 307 36.43 -11.92 -27.33
CA PHE A 307 36.02 -13.16 -27.99
C PHE A 307 34.79 -13.02 -28.89
N ALA A 308 34.10 -11.88 -28.80
CA ALA A 308 32.87 -11.64 -29.58
C ALA A 308 32.58 -10.16 -29.72
N VAL A 309 31.84 -9.82 -30.78
CA VAL A 309 31.25 -8.51 -30.99
C VAL A 309 29.91 -8.45 -30.26
N GLU A 310 29.73 -7.42 -29.45
CA GLU A 310 28.47 -7.18 -28.71
C GLU A 310 27.52 -6.38 -29.57
N TRP A 311 26.39 -6.98 -29.90
CA TRP A 311 25.31 -6.40 -30.66
C TRP A 311 24.12 -6.08 -29.78
N THR A 312 23.48 -4.94 -30.02
CA THR A 312 22.27 -4.54 -29.29
C THR A 312 21.16 -4.19 -30.27
N ILE A 313 20.00 -4.77 -30.04
CA ILE A 313 18.77 -4.45 -30.73
C ILE A 313 17.90 -3.61 -29.81
N TYR A 314 17.55 -2.40 -30.25
CA TYR A 314 16.65 -1.51 -29.52
C TYR A 314 15.28 -1.51 -30.21
N TYR A 315 14.24 -1.64 -29.39
CA TYR A 315 12.86 -1.57 -29.84
C TYR A 315 11.99 -0.79 -28.85
N TYR A 316 10.78 -0.42 -29.28
CA TYR A 316 9.85 0.33 -28.43
C TYR A 316 8.60 -0.50 -28.16
N THR A 317 8.04 -0.38 -26.93
CA THR A 317 6.74 -0.93 -26.53
C THR A 317 5.98 0.05 -25.68
N LYS A 318 4.65 0.09 -25.81
CA LYS A 318 3.75 0.82 -24.91
C LYS A 318 3.05 -0.09 -23.92
N ASP A 319 3.00 -1.39 -24.22
CA ASP A 319 2.41 -2.38 -23.34
C ASP A 319 3.45 -2.96 -22.35
N VAL A 320 3.74 -2.16 -21.33
CA VAL A 320 4.75 -2.51 -20.32
C VAL A 320 4.31 -3.68 -19.44
N LYS A 321 3.00 -3.94 -19.31
CA LYS A 321 2.50 -5.06 -18.52
C LYS A 321 2.85 -6.42 -19.13
N HIS A 322 2.96 -6.48 -20.44
CA HIS A 322 3.34 -7.68 -21.19
C HIS A 322 4.82 -7.66 -21.62
N LEU A 323 5.62 -6.75 -21.06
CA LEU A 323 7.04 -6.56 -21.42
C LEU A 323 7.84 -7.87 -21.44
N LEU A 324 7.71 -8.70 -20.41
CA LEU A 324 8.44 -9.97 -20.33
C LEU A 324 8.02 -10.96 -21.41
N ARG A 325 6.73 -11.03 -21.74
CA ARG A 325 6.22 -11.88 -22.82
C ARG A 325 6.71 -11.38 -24.18
N THR A 326 6.60 -10.08 -24.44
CA THR A 326 7.09 -9.44 -25.68
C THR A 326 8.57 -9.73 -25.87
N ARG A 327 9.40 -9.53 -24.82
CA ARG A 327 10.84 -9.82 -24.86
C ARG A 327 11.11 -11.30 -25.18
N GLN A 328 10.39 -12.23 -24.53
CA GLN A 328 10.54 -13.66 -24.71
C GLN A 328 10.19 -14.08 -26.15
N LEU A 329 9.05 -13.61 -26.68
CA LEU A 329 8.61 -13.95 -28.03
C LEU A 329 9.57 -13.39 -29.09
N PHE A 330 9.98 -12.13 -28.95
CA PHE A 330 10.94 -11.54 -29.86
C PHE A 330 12.29 -12.27 -29.84
N LEU A 331 12.79 -12.62 -28.65
CA LEU A 331 14.00 -13.43 -28.52
C LEU A 331 13.85 -14.80 -29.19
N ALA A 332 12.69 -15.46 -29.09
CA ALA A 332 12.42 -16.73 -29.74
C ALA A 332 12.46 -16.63 -31.27
N VAL A 333 11.92 -15.53 -31.84
CA VAL A 333 12.02 -15.24 -33.28
C VAL A 333 13.48 -15.09 -33.70
N ILE A 334 14.27 -14.30 -32.94
CA ILE A 334 15.70 -14.11 -33.24
C ILE A 334 16.48 -15.44 -33.19
N LEU A 335 16.24 -16.25 -32.17
CA LEU A 335 16.90 -17.58 -32.03
C LEU A 335 16.56 -18.50 -33.21
N ARG A 336 15.31 -18.50 -33.68
CA ARG A 336 14.88 -19.30 -34.84
C ARG A 336 15.58 -18.83 -36.13
N HIS A 337 15.64 -17.53 -36.39
CA HIS A 337 16.34 -16.98 -37.54
C HIS A 337 17.85 -17.25 -37.47
N ALA A 338 18.45 -17.19 -36.28
CA ALA A 338 19.86 -17.50 -36.08
C ALA A 338 20.16 -18.98 -36.43
N ALA A 339 19.32 -19.89 -35.96
CA ALA A 339 19.47 -21.32 -36.29
C ALA A 339 19.31 -21.60 -37.78
N GLN A 340 18.33 -20.97 -38.45
CA GLN A 340 18.11 -21.11 -39.92
C GLN A 340 19.28 -20.61 -40.74
N ARG A 341 19.97 -19.55 -40.31
CA ARG A 341 21.09 -18.95 -40.99
C ARG A 341 22.46 -19.49 -40.55
N GLY A 342 22.48 -20.44 -39.61
CA GLY A 342 23.71 -21.01 -39.07
C GLY A 342 24.59 -19.99 -38.35
N VAL A 343 23.99 -18.98 -37.71
CA VAL A 343 24.67 -17.99 -36.87
C VAL A 343 24.60 -18.44 -35.42
N SER A 344 25.74 -18.67 -34.80
CA SER A 344 25.82 -18.97 -33.38
C SER A 344 25.68 -17.69 -32.56
N LEU A 345 24.71 -17.68 -31.61
CA LEU A 345 24.55 -16.62 -30.61
C LEU A 345 25.22 -17.00 -29.28
N ALA A 346 25.91 -18.14 -29.25
CA ALA A 346 26.72 -18.55 -28.10
C ALA A 346 28.10 -17.88 -28.17
N THR A 347 28.62 -17.45 -27.04
CA THR A 347 30.03 -16.98 -26.96
C THR A 347 30.94 -18.15 -27.33
N PRO A 348 31.83 -18.00 -28.35
CA PRO A 348 32.69 -19.08 -28.75
C PRO A 348 33.67 -19.42 -27.62
N LEU A 349 33.56 -20.63 -27.07
CA LEU A 349 34.55 -21.20 -26.16
C LEU A 349 35.61 -21.91 -26.99
N ARG A 350 36.78 -21.30 -27.13
CA ARG A 350 37.96 -22.00 -27.66
C ARG A 350 38.65 -22.71 -26.51
N HIS A 351 38.43 -24.01 -26.34
CA HIS A 351 39.33 -24.88 -25.61
C HIS A 351 40.50 -25.22 -26.54
N GLN A 352 41.63 -24.55 -26.38
CA GLN A 352 42.90 -25.06 -26.92
C GLN A 352 43.37 -26.21 -26.00
N LEU A 353 43.03 -27.45 -26.36
CA LEU A 353 43.74 -28.60 -25.82
C LEU A 353 45.13 -28.54 -26.45
N GLU A 354 46.13 -28.01 -25.73
CA GLU A 354 47.52 -28.34 -25.99
C GLU A 354 47.66 -29.83 -25.72
N ALA A 355 47.82 -30.61 -26.78
CA ALA A 355 48.31 -31.96 -26.68
C ALA A 355 49.71 -31.84 -26.09
N GLN A 356 49.90 -32.19 -24.82
CA GLN A 356 51.23 -32.43 -24.25
C GLN A 356 51.84 -33.51 -25.15
N SER A 357 52.83 -33.13 -25.96
CA SER A 357 53.70 -34.04 -26.65
C SER A 357 54.24 -35.01 -25.62
N GLU A 358 53.99 -36.31 -25.81
CA GLU A 358 54.66 -37.38 -25.06
C GLU A 358 56.12 -37.06 -24.96
N VAL A 359 56.57 -36.84 -23.73
CA VAL A 359 58.01 -36.83 -23.42
C VAL A 359 58.50 -38.23 -23.67
N ASP A 360 59.14 -38.44 -24.79
CA ASP A 360 59.83 -39.65 -25.15
C ASP A 360 60.92 -39.90 -24.11
N ILE A 361 60.63 -40.72 -23.12
CA ILE A 361 61.58 -41.23 -22.14
C ILE A 361 62.28 -42.41 -22.81
N SER A 362 63.24 -42.06 -23.64
CA SER A 362 64.23 -43.03 -24.13
C SER A 362 65.06 -43.55 -22.94
N PRO A 363 65.08 -44.88 -22.69
CA PRO A 363 65.94 -45.44 -21.65
C PRO A 363 67.38 -45.56 -22.19
N ALA A 364 68.14 -44.49 -22.02
CA ALA A 364 69.56 -44.52 -22.34
C ALA A 364 70.42 -44.74 -21.10
N SER A 365 71.02 -45.93 -21.07
CA SER A 365 72.31 -46.27 -20.45
C SER A 365 72.39 -46.24 -18.93
N LEU A 366 72.13 -47.37 -18.33
CA LEU A 366 72.98 -47.87 -17.25
C LEU A 366 74.29 -48.39 -17.86
N GLY A 367 75.35 -47.73 -17.64
CA GLY A 367 76.71 -48.08 -17.83
C GLY A 367 77.56 -47.61 -16.61
#